data_5a6e4162c9a67a0d6579bbd99e402e54
#
_entry.id   5a6e4162c9a67a0d6579bbd99e402e54
#
_cell.length_a   1.000
_cell.length_b   1.000
_cell.length_c   1.000
_cell.angle_alpha   90.00
_cell.angle_beta   90.00
_cell.angle_gamma   90.00
#
_symmetry.space_group_name_H-M   'P 1'
#
loop_
_entity.id
_entity.type
_entity.pdbx_description
1 polymer ?
#
loop_
_entity_poly.entity_id
_entity_poly.type
_entity_poly.pdbx_seq_one_letter_code
_entity_poly.pdbx_strand_id
1 'polypeptide(L)'
;MPWSMGKDSNVLLWLSLKAFFGKVPYPLLHIDTTYEFPEMIEFREWATKHYGINLIVKVNSEARSRGVGYETHDPVTVTHELKTVALKQAIAEHKWDALITGIRRDEDPTRAKERYFSPRDAESEWHYKHQPPQFWGQFAIKNAPGEHVRVQPLLDWTEVDVWRYIQREQIPIPQLYFARNGKRYRSLGCHPITHPIESNAATIEDIIAELEATRSSERAGRAQDHYEPHAMQKLRARGFM
;
A
#
# COMPACT_ATOMS: atom_id res chain seq x y z
N MET A 1 5.28 7.85 6.41
CA MET A 1 4.36 6.70 6.19
C MET A 1 3.82 6.76 4.77
N PRO A 2 4.11 5.80 3.89
CA PRO A 2 3.45 5.72 2.58
C PRO A 2 1.93 5.59 2.74
N TRP A 3 1.19 6.38 1.98
CA TRP A 3 -0.27 6.45 2.04
C TRP A 3 -0.88 6.47 0.64
N SER A 4 -1.49 5.35 0.28
CA SER A 4 -2.11 5.13 -1.04
C SER A 4 -3.62 5.42 -1.06
N MET A 5 -4.19 5.93 0.01
CA MET A 5 -5.63 6.12 0.25
C MET A 5 -6.46 4.81 0.19
N GLY A 6 -5.81 3.67 -0.02
CA GLY A 6 -6.47 2.36 0.05
C GLY A 6 -6.92 2.01 1.49
N LYS A 7 -7.80 1.02 1.63
CA LYS A 7 -8.39 0.61 2.92
C LYS A 7 -7.34 0.36 4.01
N ASP A 8 -6.27 -0.38 3.68
CA ASP A 8 -5.21 -0.74 4.63
C ASP A 8 -4.42 0.49 5.10
N SER A 9 -4.07 1.38 4.17
CA SER A 9 -3.35 2.62 4.49
C SER A 9 -4.22 3.62 5.25
N ASN A 10 -5.54 3.61 5.06
CA ASN A 10 -6.47 4.43 5.85
C ASN A 10 -6.64 3.86 7.27
N VAL A 11 -6.71 2.54 7.44
CA VAL A 11 -6.66 1.91 8.77
C VAL A 11 -5.36 2.27 9.50
N LEU A 12 -4.24 2.23 8.79
CA LEU A 12 -2.94 2.59 9.36
C LEU A 12 -2.87 4.07 9.77
N LEU A 13 -3.43 4.97 8.95
CA LEU A 13 -3.58 6.39 9.30
C LEU A 13 -4.43 6.56 10.57
N TRP A 14 -5.56 5.87 10.64
CA TRP A 14 -6.45 5.92 11.80
C TRP A 14 -5.78 5.41 13.07
N LEU A 15 -5.08 4.29 12.99
CA LEU A 15 -4.26 3.77 14.12
C LEU A 15 -3.20 4.77 14.55
N SER A 16 -2.57 5.47 13.59
CA SER A 16 -1.59 6.51 13.88
C SER A 16 -2.23 7.71 14.59
N LEU A 17 -3.39 8.17 14.12
CA LEU A 17 -4.14 9.24 14.79
C LEU A 17 -4.50 8.85 16.23
N LYS A 18 -4.94 7.62 16.47
CA LYS A 18 -5.23 7.14 17.84
C LYS A 18 -3.98 7.03 18.69
N ALA A 19 -2.89 6.47 18.16
CA ALA A 19 -1.64 6.29 18.91
C ALA A 19 -0.99 7.62 19.32
N PHE A 20 -1.19 8.67 18.53
CA PHE A 20 -0.59 10.00 18.73
C PHE A 20 -1.64 11.08 19.06
N PHE A 21 -2.75 10.68 19.68
CA PHE A 21 -3.76 11.60 20.23
C PHE A 21 -4.30 12.62 19.20
N GLY A 22 -4.56 12.16 17.99
CA GLY A 22 -5.17 12.96 16.93
C GLY A 22 -4.18 13.71 16.02
N LYS A 23 -2.88 13.65 16.28
CA LYS A 23 -1.87 14.34 15.48
C LYS A 23 -0.74 13.40 15.06
N VAL A 24 -0.68 13.02 13.78
CA VAL A 24 0.40 12.16 13.24
C VAL A 24 1.72 12.94 13.27
N PRO A 25 2.78 12.45 13.97
CA PRO A 25 4.03 13.21 14.15
C PRO A 25 5.03 13.09 13.00
N TYR A 26 4.69 12.39 11.95
CA TYR A 26 5.53 12.15 10.77
C TYR A 26 4.77 12.44 9.48
N PRO A 27 5.48 12.75 8.38
CA PRO A 27 4.83 13.01 7.10
C PRO A 27 4.22 11.74 6.51
N LEU A 28 3.09 11.90 5.81
CA LEU A 28 2.57 10.91 4.89
C LEU A 28 3.20 11.12 3.51
N LEU A 29 3.48 10.02 2.81
CA LEU A 29 4.02 10.05 1.46
C LEU A 29 3.03 9.44 0.48
N HIS A 30 2.54 10.23 -0.45
CA HIS A 30 1.80 9.73 -1.61
C HIS A 30 2.74 9.68 -2.82
N ILE A 31 2.89 8.49 -3.41
CA ILE A 31 3.56 8.32 -4.70
C ILE A 31 2.50 8.49 -5.79
N ASP A 32 2.52 9.64 -6.44
CA ASP A 32 1.59 9.96 -7.52
C ASP A 32 2.17 9.49 -8.86
N THR A 33 1.54 8.47 -9.44
CA THR A 33 1.93 7.91 -10.73
C THR A 33 1.35 8.66 -11.90
N THR A 34 0.47 9.64 -11.65
CA THR A 34 -0.38 10.33 -12.64
C THR A 34 -1.46 9.45 -13.28
N TYR A 35 -1.64 8.23 -12.77
CA TYR A 35 -2.66 7.25 -13.21
C TYR A 35 -3.63 6.90 -12.07
N GLU A 36 -3.79 7.78 -11.09
CA GLU A 36 -4.73 7.58 -9.99
C GLU A 36 -6.17 7.80 -10.46
N PHE A 37 -7.14 7.13 -9.82
CA PHE A 37 -8.55 7.45 -10.04
C PHE A 37 -8.87 8.87 -9.55
N PRO A 38 -9.71 9.64 -10.24
CA PRO A 38 -10.11 10.96 -9.79
C PRO A 38 -10.68 10.97 -8.36
N GLU A 39 -11.49 9.97 -8.02
CA GLU A 39 -12.09 9.80 -6.69
C GLU A 39 -11.03 9.60 -5.59
N MET A 40 -9.87 9.00 -5.93
CA MET A 40 -8.75 8.86 -4.99
C MET A 40 -8.07 10.19 -4.75
N ILE A 41 -7.94 11.03 -5.77
CA ILE A 41 -7.37 12.38 -5.64
C ILE A 41 -8.29 13.26 -4.77
N GLU A 42 -9.61 13.24 -5.04
CA GLU A 42 -10.60 13.96 -4.23
C GLU A 42 -10.55 13.51 -2.76
N PHE A 43 -10.50 12.19 -2.52
CA PHE A 43 -10.35 11.63 -1.17
C PHE A 43 -9.05 12.08 -0.50
N ARG A 44 -7.93 12.09 -1.23
CA ARG A 44 -6.63 12.56 -0.75
C ARG A 44 -6.70 14.01 -0.24
N GLU A 45 -7.27 14.89 -1.06
CA GLU A 45 -7.40 16.32 -0.73
C GLU A 45 -8.31 16.53 0.49
N TRP A 46 -9.46 15.86 0.50
CA TRP A 46 -10.37 15.91 1.63
C TRP A 46 -9.71 15.41 2.92
N ALA A 47 -9.12 14.23 2.93
CA ALA A 47 -8.52 13.63 4.12
C ALA A 47 -7.32 14.43 4.62
N THR A 48 -6.49 14.95 3.70
CA THR A 48 -5.35 15.81 4.05
C THR A 48 -5.80 17.03 4.84
N LYS A 49 -6.85 17.69 4.36
CA LYS A 49 -7.43 18.85 5.05
C LYS A 49 -8.13 18.48 6.34
N HIS A 50 -8.93 17.41 6.31
CA HIS A 50 -9.75 16.99 7.45
C HIS A 50 -8.92 16.56 8.66
N TYR A 51 -7.85 15.79 8.43
CA TYR A 51 -6.97 15.30 9.50
C TYR A 51 -5.74 16.17 9.74
N GLY A 52 -5.56 17.26 9.02
CA GLY A 52 -4.38 18.13 9.14
C GLY A 52 -3.07 17.39 8.83
N ILE A 53 -3.07 16.54 7.80
CA ILE A 53 -1.95 15.68 7.43
C ILE A 53 -0.81 16.50 6.82
N ASN A 54 0.42 16.29 7.29
CA ASN A 54 1.61 16.72 6.57
C ASN A 54 1.86 15.74 5.41
N LEU A 55 1.37 16.09 4.19
CA LEU A 55 1.44 15.23 3.01
C LEU A 55 2.58 15.64 2.09
N ILE A 56 3.44 14.70 1.75
CA ILE A 56 4.44 14.79 0.68
C ILE A 56 3.90 14.03 -0.52
N VAL A 57 3.82 14.68 -1.68
CA VAL A 57 3.45 14.05 -2.95
C VAL A 57 4.72 13.92 -3.80
N LYS A 58 5.07 12.70 -4.18
CA LYS A 58 6.26 12.41 -5.00
C LYS A 58 5.84 11.83 -6.35
N VAL A 59 6.35 12.47 -7.40
CA VAL A 59 6.23 12.00 -8.80
C VAL A 59 7.63 11.68 -9.31
N ASN A 60 7.82 10.59 -10.05
CA ASN A 60 9.05 10.37 -10.81
C ASN A 60 9.00 11.15 -12.13
N SER A 61 9.32 12.44 -12.08
CA SER A 61 9.28 13.34 -13.24
C SER A 61 10.27 12.93 -14.33
N GLU A 62 11.40 12.32 -13.96
CA GLU A 62 12.39 11.84 -14.93
C GLU A 62 11.83 10.67 -15.75
N ALA A 63 11.22 9.66 -15.12
CA ALA A 63 10.57 8.57 -15.83
C ALA A 63 9.45 9.09 -16.75
N ARG A 64 8.64 10.06 -16.26
CA ARG A 64 7.59 10.69 -17.07
C ARG A 64 8.16 11.44 -18.28
N SER A 65 9.25 12.17 -18.13
CA SER A 65 9.90 12.88 -19.23
C SER A 65 10.48 11.94 -20.30
N ARG A 66 10.85 10.72 -19.91
CA ARG A 66 11.25 9.62 -20.84
C ARG A 66 10.05 8.93 -21.52
N GLY A 67 8.82 9.34 -21.23
CA GLY A 67 7.61 8.77 -21.80
C GLY A 67 7.20 7.43 -21.17
N VAL A 68 7.64 7.13 -19.93
CA VAL A 68 7.22 5.91 -19.23
C VAL A 68 5.74 6.02 -18.84
N GLY A 69 4.94 5.11 -19.33
CA GLY A 69 3.52 5.04 -19.09
C GLY A 69 2.91 3.73 -19.57
N TYR A 70 1.65 3.47 -19.20
CA TYR A 70 0.94 2.24 -19.58
C TYR A 70 0.61 2.17 -21.08
N GLU A 71 0.74 3.27 -21.79
CA GLU A 71 0.60 3.34 -23.26
C GLU A 71 1.85 2.87 -24.02
N THR A 72 3.00 2.86 -23.33
CA THR A 72 4.32 2.67 -23.94
C THR A 72 5.11 1.52 -23.34
N HIS A 73 4.79 1.11 -22.11
CA HIS A 73 5.54 0.08 -21.37
C HIS A 73 4.59 -0.90 -20.68
N ASP A 74 5.12 -2.08 -20.36
CA ASP A 74 4.39 -3.10 -19.62
C ASP A 74 4.09 -2.68 -18.17
N PRO A 75 3.06 -3.26 -17.54
CA PRO A 75 2.64 -2.89 -16.18
C PRO A 75 3.72 -3.06 -15.10
N VAL A 76 4.63 -4.04 -15.25
CA VAL A 76 5.69 -4.29 -14.26
C VAL A 76 6.74 -3.18 -14.34
N THR A 77 7.18 -2.83 -15.56
CA THR A 77 8.11 -1.73 -15.81
C THR A 77 7.53 -0.39 -15.34
N VAL A 78 6.28 -0.08 -15.68
CA VAL A 78 5.63 1.17 -15.25
C VAL A 78 5.53 1.23 -13.72
N THR A 79 5.12 0.13 -13.08
CA THR A 79 5.06 0.06 -11.61
C THR A 79 6.44 0.25 -10.98
N HIS A 80 7.47 -0.36 -11.53
CA HIS A 80 8.84 -0.17 -11.05
C HIS A 80 9.27 1.30 -11.17
N GLU A 81 9.19 1.87 -12.35
CA GLU A 81 9.66 3.24 -12.63
C GLU A 81 8.85 4.29 -11.85
N LEU A 82 7.52 4.24 -11.93
CA LEU A 82 6.68 5.29 -11.35
C LEU A 82 6.40 5.13 -9.85
N LYS A 83 6.50 3.91 -9.29
CA LYS A 83 6.25 3.69 -7.84
C LYS A 83 7.54 3.36 -7.08
N THR A 84 8.27 2.32 -7.49
CA THR A 84 9.43 1.84 -6.72
C THR A 84 10.56 2.84 -6.75
N VAL A 85 10.92 3.35 -7.94
CA VAL A 85 11.99 4.35 -8.08
C VAL A 85 11.62 5.64 -7.38
N ALA A 86 10.37 6.13 -7.53
CA ALA A 86 9.89 7.32 -6.83
C ALA A 86 9.97 7.18 -5.28
N LEU A 87 9.63 6.00 -4.76
CA LEU A 87 9.77 5.71 -3.34
C LEU A 87 11.24 5.76 -2.89
N LYS A 88 12.14 5.11 -3.63
CA LYS A 88 13.59 5.13 -3.35
C LYS A 88 14.15 6.56 -3.37
N GLN A 89 13.75 7.35 -4.36
CA GLN A 89 14.11 8.78 -4.42
C GLN A 89 13.65 9.55 -3.18
N ALA A 90 12.39 9.35 -2.75
CA ALA A 90 11.86 10.02 -1.57
C ALA A 90 12.59 9.59 -0.28
N ILE A 91 12.94 8.30 -0.13
CA ILE A 91 13.70 7.80 1.02
C ILE A 91 15.08 8.46 1.07
N ALA A 92 15.79 8.50 -0.06
CA ALA A 92 17.11 9.10 -0.15
C ALA A 92 17.11 10.62 0.10
N GLU A 93 16.11 11.32 -0.45
CA GLU A 93 15.93 12.76 -0.32
C GLU A 93 15.66 13.19 1.12
N HIS A 94 14.80 12.45 1.81
CA HIS A 94 14.40 12.76 3.18
C HIS A 94 15.18 12.01 4.25
N LYS A 95 16.03 11.06 3.87
CA LYS A 95 16.87 10.24 4.77
C LYS A 95 16.05 9.57 5.88
N TRP A 96 14.92 8.96 5.51
CA TRP A 96 14.06 8.27 6.49
C TRP A 96 14.69 6.96 6.96
N ASP A 97 14.76 6.77 8.27
CA ASP A 97 15.24 5.54 8.91
C ASP A 97 14.17 4.45 8.96
N ALA A 98 12.89 4.82 8.85
CA ALA A 98 11.77 3.90 8.92
C ALA A 98 10.60 4.29 8.01
N LEU A 99 9.92 3.28 7.45
CA LEU A 99 8.67 3.43 6.72
C LEU A 99 7.59 2.57 7.35
N ILE A 100 6.51 3.18 7.83
CA ILE A 100 5.36 2.46 8.36
C ILE A 100 4.44 2.11 7.19
N THR A 101 4.23 0.81 6.92
CA THR A 101 3.48 0.32 5.75
C THR A 101 2.30 -0.56 6.14
N GLY A 102 1.20 -0.45 5.39
CA GLY A 102 -0.05 -1.18 5.64
C GLY A 102 -0.12 -2.53 4.93
N ILE A 103 1.00 -3.23 4.72
CA ILE A 103 0.96 -4.54 4.08
C ILE A 103 0.48 -5.63 5.03
N ARG A 104 -0.15 -6.67 4.45
CA ARG A 104 -0.64 -7.86 5.16
C ARG A 104 -0.14 -9.14 4.48
N ARG A 105 0.13 -10.20 5.26
CA ARG A 105 0.48 -11.53 4.70
C ARG A 105 -0.69 -12.12 3.93
N ASP A 106 -1.91 -11.85 4.38
CA ASP A 106 -3.16 -12.33 3.80
C ASP A 106 -3.38 -11.86 2.34
N GLU A 107 -2.88 -10.66 2.00
CA GLU A 107 -3.11 -10.04 0.69
C GLU A 107 -2.38 -10.75 -0.46
N ASP A 108 -1.15 -11.27 -0.19
CA ASP A 108 -0.26 -11.78 -1.23
C ASP A 108 0.72 -12.83 -0.67
N PRO A 109 0.75 -14.06 -1.22
CA PRO A 109 1.66 -15.11 -0.77
C PRO A 109 3.14 -14.71 -0.76
N THR A 110 3.57 -13.78 -1.61
CA THR A 110 4.96 -13.29 -1.63
C THR A 110 5.33 -12.55 -0.35
N ARG A 111 4.36 -12.18 0.48
CA ARG A 111 4.54 -11.52 1.79
C ARG A 111 4.72 -12.48 2.96
N ALA A 112 4.64 -13.78 2.74
CA ALA A 112 4.72 -14.78 3.81
C ALA A 112 6.00 -14.67 4.67
N LYS A 113 7.11 -14.20 4.08
CA LYS A 113 8.40 -14.04 4.76
C LYS A 113 8.63 -12.65 5.36
N GLU A 114 7.69 -11.72 5.21
CA GLU A 114 7.80 -10.40 5.82
C GLU A 114 7.77 -10.47 7.34
N ARG A 115 8.42 -9.49 7.97
CA ARG A 115 8.52 -9.32 9.42
C ARG A 115 7.81 -8.02 9.83
N TYR A 116 7.42 -7.90 11.11
CA TYR A 116 6.89 -6.63 11.65
C TYR A 116 7.90 -5.48 11.48
N PHE A 117 9.18 -5.79 11.66
CA PHE A 117 10.30 -4.89 11.35
C PHE A 117 11.16 -5.56 10.30
N SER A 118 11.04 -5.11 9.06
CA SER A 118 11.66 -5.73 7.90
C SER A 118 12.74 -4.80 7.33
N PRO A 119 14.03 -5.10 7.58
CA PRO A 119 15.12 -4.24 7.14
C PRO A 119 15.25 -4.21 5.62
N ARG A 120 15.75 -3.11 5.12
CA ARG A 120 16.15 -2.87 3.74
C ARG A 120 17.54 -2.30 3.74
N ASP A 121 18.36 -2.75 2.80
CA ASP A 121 19.72 -2.21 2.60
C ASP A 121 19.71 -0.79 2.03
N ALA A 122 20.91 -0.26 1.76
CA ALA A 122 21.11 1.08 1.21
C ALA A 122 20.47 1.27 -0.18
N GLU A 123 20.32 0.19 -0.94
CA GLU A 123 19.65 0.13 -2.23
C GLU A 123 18.14 -0.09 -2.11
N SER A 124 17.63 -0.14 -0.87
CA SER A 124 16.24 -0.46 -0.51
C SER A 124 15.81 -1.88 -0.91
N GLU A 125 16.74 -2.81 -1.07
CA GLU A 125 16.47 -4.20 -1.42
C GLU A 125 16.13 -5.04 -0.18
N TRP A 126 15.40 -6.12 -0.41
CA TRP A 126 14.92 -7.00 0.64
C TRP A 126 15.65 -8.34 0.65
N HIS A 127 16.50 -8.53 1.63
CA HIS A 127 17.24 -9.78 1.85
C HIS A 127 16.52 -10.69 2.85
N TYR A 128 15.42 -11.31 2.42
CA TYR A 128 14.52 -12.09 3.30
C TYR A 128 15.22 -13.26 4.04
N LYS A 129 16.35 -13.76 3.56
CA LYS A 129 17.13 -14.83 4.21
C LYS A 129 17.96 -14.33 5.40
N HIS A 130 18.24 -13.03 5.46
CA HIS A 130 19.12 -12.42 6.47
C HIS A 130 18.35 -11.51 7.43
N GLN A 131 17.03 -11.69 7.50
CA GLN A 131 16.20 -10.91 8.43
C GLN A 131 16.51 -11.31 9.90
N PRO A 132 16.57 -10.33 10.83
CA PRO A 132 16.69 -10.62 12.24
C PRO A 132 15.49 -11.47 12.72
N PRO A 133 15.70 -12.41 13.66
CA PRO A 133 14.62 -13.18 14.24
C PRO A 133 13.66 -12.28 15.03
N GLN A 134 12.38 -12.64 15.03
CA GLN A 134 11.34 -12.01 15.84
C GLN A 134 10.69 -13.06 16.73
N PHE A 135 11.11 -13.12 17.99
CA PHE A 135 10.61 -14.08 18.97
C PHE A 135 10.04 -13.34 20.19
N TRP A 136 8.93 -13.83 20.71
CA TRP A 136 8.30 -13.34 21.95
C TRP A 136 8.09 -11.84 22.04
N GLY A 137 7.76 -11.17 20.91
CA GLY A 137 7.58 -9.74 20.85
C GLY A 137 8.87 -8.93 20.96
N GLN A 138 10.03 -9.55 20.88
CA GLN A 138 11.32 -8.85 20.83
C GLN A 138 11.77 -8.64 19.39
N PHE A 139 12.14 -7.41 19.08
CA PHE A 139 12.53 -6.99 17.74
C PHE A 139 13.94 -6.40 17.76
N ALA A 140 14.83 -6.93 16.93
CA ALA A 140 16.13 -6.31 16.70
C ALA A 140 15.97 -5.27 15.58
N ILE A 141 16.09 -4.00 15.94
CA ILE A 141 16.06 -2.88 14.99
C ILE A 141 17.44 -2.24 15.05
N LYS A 142 18.27 -2.53 14.06
CA LYS A 142 19.58 -1.89 13.91
C LYS A 142 19.79 -1.61 12.42
N ASN A 143 19.86 -0.33 12.07
CA ASN A 143 20.13 0.11 10.72
C ASN A 143 21.57 0.62 10.63
N ALA A 144 22.29 0.24 9.57
CA ALA A 144 23.49 0.90 9.17
C ALA A 144 23.18 2.22 8.42
N PRO A 145 24.14 3.12 8.26
CA PRO A 145 23.93 4.33 7.48
C PRO A 145 23.42 4.03 6.06
N GLY A 146 22.32 4.65 5.66
CA GLY A 146 21.67 4.44 4.36
C GLY A 146 20.63 3.31 4.34
N GLU A 147 20.61 2.44 5.33
CA GLU A 147 19.55 1.42 5.50
C GLU A 147 18.29 2.02 6.11
N HIS A 148 17.16 1.35 5.92
CA HIS A 148 15.91 1.70 6.59
C HIS A 148 15.13 0.44 6.98
N VAL A 149 14.21 0.59 7.91
CA VAL A 149 13.30 -0.49 8.31
C VAL A 149 11.88 -0.23 7.83
N ARG A 150 11.20 -1.25 7.32
CA ARG A 150 9.75 -1.21 7.13
C ARG A 150 9.06 -1.74 8.38
N VAL A 151 8.20 -0.91 8.95
CA VAL A 151 7.38 -1.23 10.10
C VAL A 151 5.98 -1.58 9.61
N GLN A 152 5.48 -2.76 9.96
CA GLN A 152 4.29 -3.35 9.35
C GLN A 152 3.24 -3.72 10.41
N PRO A 153 2.50 -2.76 10.97
CA PRO A 153 1.58 -3.01 12.07
C PRO A 153 0.40 -3.92 11.74
N LEU A 154 0.00 -3.99 10.45
CA LEU A 154 -1.14 -4.78 9.99
C LEU A 154 -0.74 -6.18 9.47
N LEU A 155 0.52 -6.60 9.66
CA LEU A 155 1.09 -7.75 8.97
C LEU A 155 0.28 -9.05 9.10
N ASP A 156 -0.28 -9.32 10.27
CA ASP A 156 -1.07 -10.53 10.57
C ASP A 156 -2.60 -10.31 10.50
N TRP A 157 -3.04 -9.13 10.06
CA TRP A 157 -4.46 -8.86 9.85
C TRP A 157 -4.95 -9.52 8.57
N THR A 158 -6.16 -10.06 8.60
CA THR A 158 -6.87 -10.50 7.40
C THR A 158 -7.60 -9.32 6.72
N GLU A 159 -8.02 -9.50 5.47
CA GLU A 159 -8.85 -8.49 4.80
C GLU A 159 -10.16 -8.24 5.56
N VAL A 160 -10.76 -9.30 6.11
CA VAL A 160 -11.98 -9.20 6.93
C VAL A 160 -11.72 -8.40 8.20
N ASP A 161 -10.57 -8.56 8.86
CA ASP A 161 -10.22 -7.77 10.06
C ASP A 161 -10.13 -6.28 9.72
N VAL A 162 -9.53 -5.94 8.59
CA VAL A 162 -9.45 -4.56 8.10
C VAL A 162 -10.86 -3.96 7.94
N TRP A 163 -11.78 -4.68 7.27
CA TRP A 163 -13.14 -4.20 7.06
C TRP A 163 -13.96 -4.11 8.35
N ARG A 164 -13.84 -5.09 9.25
CA ARG A 164 -14.47 -5.03 10.57
C ARG A 164 -13.95 -3.86 11.40
N TYR A 165 -12.67 -3.55 11.29
CA TYR A 165 -12.09 -2.39 11.96
C TYR A 165 -12.59 -1.07 11.36
N ILE A 166 -12.67 -0.98 10.03
CA ILE A 166 -13.26 0.17 9.32
C ILE A 166 -14.70 0.39 9.78
N GLN A 167 -15.51 -0.68 9.86
CA GLN A 167 -16.89 -0.63 10.34
C GLN A 167 -16.97 -0.12 11.79
N ARG A 168 -16.22 -0.74 12.68
CA ARG A 168 -16.24 -0.40 14.11
C ARG A 168 -15.83 1.03 14.40
N GLU A 169 -14.81 1.51 13.74
CA GLU A 169 -14.25 2.84 13.94
C GLU A 169 -14.85 3.90 13.00
N GLN A 170 -15.74 3.50 12.09
CA GLN A 170 -16.35 4.37 11.08
C GLN A 170 -15.31 5.13 10.24
N ILE A 171 -14.25 4.44 9.83
CA ILE A 171 -13.14 5.05 9.09
C ILE A 171 -13.61 5.44 7.68
N PRO A 172 -13.47 6.70 7.27
CA PRO A 172 -13.75 7.11 5.91
C PRO A 172 -12.86 6.41 4.90
N ILE A 173 -13.44 5.93 3.82
CA ILE A 173 -12.75 5.25 2.71
C ILE A 173 -13.29 5.70 1.36
N PRO A 174 -12.53 5.56 0.27
CA PRO A 174 -12.99 5.89 -1.07
C PRO A 174 -14.23 5.11 -1.50
N GLN A 175 -15.14 5.78 -2.20
CA GLN A 175 -16.40 5.19 -2.68
C GLN A 175 -16.23 4.07 -3.71
N LEU A 176 -15.06 3.94 -4.32
CA LEU A 176 -14.71 2.88 -5.27
C LEU A 176 -14.80 1.47 -4.69
N TYR A 177 -14.74 1.33 -3.38
CA TYR A 177 -14.89 0.04 -2.70
C TYR A 177 -16.32 -0.49 -2.68
N PHE A 178 -17.33 0.38 -2.85
CA PHE A 178 -18.74 0.02 -2.81
C PHE A 178 -19.29 -0.26 -4.21
N ALA A 179 -20.18 -1.24 -4.29
CA ALA A 179 -20.74 -1.65 -5.57
C ALA A 179 -21.59 -0.52 -6.21
N ARG A 180 -21.32 -0.30 -7.49
CA ARG A 180 -22.13 0.54 -8.39
C ARG A 180 -22.38 -0.23 -9.67
N ASN A 181 -23.62 -0.35 -10.09
CA ASN A 181 -23.99 -1.08 -11.31
C ASN A 181 -23.47 -2.53 -11.35
N GLY A 182 -23.50 -3.24 -10.22
CA GLY A 182 -23.07 -4.64 -10.12
C GLY A 182 -21.57 -4.84 -10.05
N LYS A 183 -20.76 -3.79 -9.84
CA LYS A 183 -19.30 -3.85 -9.81
C LYS A 183 -18.70 -3.00 -8.70
N ARG A 184 -17.62 -3.46 -8.10
CA ARG A 184 -16.80 -2.69 -7.14
C ARG A 184 -15.32 -2.99 -7.30
N TYR A 185 -14.47 -2.15 -6.73
CA TYR A 185 -13.05 -2.45 -6.60
C TYR A 185 -12.78 -3.12 -5.25
N ARG A 186 -12.08 -4.25 -5.25
CA ARG A 186 -11.66 -4.94 -4.02
C ARG A 186 -10.27 -4.46 -3.55
N SER A 187 -9.42 -4.10 -4.51
CA SER A 187 -8.08 -3.55 -4.27
C SER A 187 -7.87 -2.37 -5.20
N LEU A 188 -7.30 -1.27 -4.72
CA LEU A 188 -7.07 -0.05 -5.48
C LEU A 188 -5.59 0.16 -5.80
N GLY A 189 -5.30 0.61 -7.01
CA GLY A 189 -3.99 0.98 -7.52
C GLY A 189 -4.12 1.91 -8.71
N CYS A 190 -3.19 1.89 -9.65
CA CYS A 190 -3.31 2.71 -10.87
C CYS A 190 -4.51 2.28 -11.70
N HIS A 191 -5.27 3.26 -12.19
CA HIS A 191 -6.50 3.05 -12.96
C HIS A 191 -6.35 2.04 -14.12
N PRO A 192 -5.32 2.13 -15.00
CA PRO A 192 -5.24 1.25 -16.18
C PRO A 192 -5.03 -0.24 -15.88
N ILE A 193 -4.54 -0.57 -14.67
CA ILE A 193 -4.20 -1.95 -14.28
C ILE A 193 -5.02 -2.46 -13.10
N THR A 194 -6.06 -1.73 -12.73
CA THR A 194 -6.95 -2.10 -11.64
C THR A 194 -8.36 -2.27 -12.18
N HIS A 195 -8.88 -3.48 -12.12
CA HIS A 195 -10.17 -3.84 -12.66
C HIS A 195 -11.18 -4.11 -11.54
N PRO A 196 -12.43 -3.70 -11.71
CA PRO A 196 -13.49 -4.02 -10.77
C PRO A 196 -13.84 -5.52 -10.83
N ILE A 197 -14.38 -6.01 -9.74
CA ILE A 197 -14.99 -7.35 -9.66
C ILE A 197 -16.52 -7.24 -9.74
N GLU A 198 -17.19 -8.29 -10.18
CA GLU A 198 -18.64 -8.42 -10.10
C GLU A 198 -19.05 -8.54 -8.62
N SER A 199 -19.91 -7.63 -8.17
CA SER A 199 -20.35 -7.58 -6.78
C SER A 199 -21.53 -6.64 -6.63
N ASN A 200 -22.45 -6.99 -5.74
CA ASN A 200 -23.55 -6.13 -5.30
C ASN A 200 -23.35 -5.55 -3.90
N ALA A 201 -22.18 -5.74 -3.30
CA ALA A 201 -21.86 -5.27 -1.95
C ALA A 201 -21.76 -3.73 -1.94
N ALA A 202 -22.83 -3.07 -1.51
CA ALA A 202 -22.98 -1.61 -1.49
C ALA A 202 -22.73 -1.00 -0.10
N THR A 203 -22.65 -1.82 0.94
CA THR A 203 -22.36 -1.42 2.32
C THR A 203 -21.14 -2.16 2.86
N ILE A 204 -20.61 -1.71 3.99
CA ILE A 204 -19.48 -2.40 4.66
C ILE A 204 -19.91 -3.80 5.12
N GLU A 205 -21.14 -3.94 5.59
CA GLU A 205 -21.74 -5.21 6.02
C GLU A 205 -21.79 -6.21 4.86
N ASP A 206 -22.24 -5.76 3.69
CA ASP A 206 -22.29 -6.58 2.48
C ASP A 206 -20.88 -7.04 2.05
N ILE A 207 -19.90 -6.13 2.12
CA ILE A 207 -18.50 -6.43 1.81
C ILE A 207 -17.96 -7.50 2.76
N ILE A 208 -18.20 -7.38 4.07
CA ILE A 208 -17.76 -8.36 5.06
C ILE A 208 -18.40 -9.72 4.77
N ALA A 209 -19.71 -9.78 4.53
CA ALA A 209 -20.40 -11.02 4.23
C ALA A 209 -19.89 -11.67 2.93
N GLU A 210 -19.64 -10.88 1.88
CA GLU A 210 -19.04 -11.36 0.64
C GLU A 210 -17.64 -11.94 0.85
N LEU A 211 -16.79 -11.28 1.66
CA LEU A 211 -15.43 -11.72 1.94
C LEU A 211 -15.40 -13.01 2.77
N GLU A 212 -16.30 -13.19 3.71
CA GLU A 212 -16.44 -14.42 4.50
C GLU A 212 -16.86 -15.63 3.64
N ALA A 213 -17.62 -15.38 2.56
CA ALA A 213 -18.08 -16.40 1.63
C ALA A 213 -17.10 -16.69 0.49
N THR A 214 -16.16 -15.75 0.18
CA THR A 214 -15.29 -15.88 -1.00
C THR A 214 -14.00 -16.65 -0.69
N ARG A 215 -13.49 -17.35 -1.73
CA ARG A 215 -12.15 -17.98 -1.71
C ARG A 215 -11.20 -17.35 -2.72
N SER A 216 -11.64 -16.32 -3.43
CA SER A 216 -10.78 -15.64 -4.43
C SER A 216 -9.73 -14.77 -3.75
N SER A 217 -8.57 -14.61 -4.39
CA SER A 217 -7.53 -13.69 -3.94
C SER A 217 -8.00 -12.24 -3.97
N GLU A 218 -7.61 -11.44 -2.98
CA GLU A 218 -7.87 -10.00 -2.94
C GLU A 218 -7.38 -9.27 -4.20
N ARG A 219 -6.23 -9.68 -4.71
CA ARG A 219 -5.57 -9.04 -5.84
C ARG A 219 -5.93 -9.62 -7.20
N ALA A 220 -6.97 -10.46 -7.28
CA ALA A 220 -7.41 -11.08 -8.54
C ALA A 220 -7.70 -10.06 -9.67
N GLY A 221 -8.12 -8.84 -9.35
CA GLY A 221 -8.35 -7.75 -10.31
C GLY A 221 -7.11 -6.92 -10.69
N ARG A 222 -5.89 -7.34 -10.28
CA ARG A 222 -4.65 -6.59 -10.53
C ARG A 222 -3.88 -7.16 -11.71
N ALA A 223 -3.96 -6.51 -12.87
CA ALA A 223 -3.32 -7.00 -14.10
C ALA A 223 -1.80 -7.20 -13.99
N GLN A 224 -1.11 -6.35 -13.22
CA GLN A 224 0.34 -6.48 -13.01
C GLN A 224 0.77 -7.77 -12.33
N ASP A 225 -0.09 -8.38 -11.50
CA ASP A 225 0.24 -9.59 -10.75
C ASP A 225 0.21 -10.83 -11.63
N HIS A 226 -0.50 -10.74 -12.77
CA HIS A 226 -0.68 -11.82 -13.74
C HIS A 226 0.11 -11.63 -15.04
N TYR A 227 0.85 -10.52 -15.15
CA TYR A 227 1.55 -10.15 -16.37
C TYR A 227 2.65 -11.15 -16.74
N GLU A 228 3.44 -11.59 -15.77
CA GLU A 228 4.48 -12.60 -15.94
C GLU A 228 4.63 -13.48 -14.69
N PRO A 229 5.20 -14.70 -14.81
CA PRO A 229 5.51 -15.54 -13.66
C PRO A 229 6.42 -14.81 -12.66
N HIS A 230 6.02 -14.82 -11.37
CA HIS A 230 6.78 -14.20 -10.28
C HIS A 230 6.94 -12.67 -10.37
N ALA A 231 6.08 -11.95 -11.11
CA ALA A 231 6.14 -10.49 -11.26
C ALA A 231 6.20 -9.78 -9.89
N MET A 232 5.31 -10.13 -8.97
CA MET A 232 5.28 -9.53 -7.63
C MET A 232 6.52 -9.87 -6.80
N GLN A 233 7.05 -11.09 -6.91
CA GLN A 233 8.28 -11.47 -6.21
C GLN A 233 9.48 -10.65 -6.69
N LYS A 234 9.61 -10.44 -8.00
CA LYS A 234 10.66 -9.60 -8.59
C LYS A 234 10.55 -8.15 -8.16
N LEU A 235 9.33 -7.58 -8.21
CA LEU A 235 9.08 -6.20 -7.78
C LEU A 235 9.41 -6.01 -6.29
N ARG A 236 9.01 -6.95 -5.43
CA ARG A 236 9.25 -6.87 -3.98
C ARG A 236 10.73 -6.98 -3.63
N ALA A 237 11.47 -7.87 -4.30
CA ALA A 237 12.93 -7.96 -4.11
C ALA A 237 13.63 -6.62 -4.41
N ARG A 238 13.14 -5.88 -5.41
CA ARG A 238 13.65 -4.55 -5.80
C ARG A 238 13.12 -3.39 -4.94
N GLY A 239 12.37 -3.65 -3.90
CA GLY A 239 11.88 -2.65 -2.96
C GLY A 239 10.46 -2.15 -3.18
N PHE A 240 9.63 -2.80 -4.03
CA PHE A 240 8.19 -2.52 -4.10
C PHE A 240 7.49 -2.83 -2.78
N MET A 241 6.42 -2.07 -2.47
CA MET A 241 5.62 -2.23 -1.24
C MET A 241 4.53 -3.29 -1.40
#